data_6a2265ff98942b64fcfa9810961ac181
#
_entry.id   6a2265ff98942b64fcfa9810961ac181
#
_cell.length_a   1.000
_cell.length_b   1.000
_cell.length_c   1.000
_cell.angle_alpha   90.00
_cell.angle_beta   90.00
_cell.angle_gamma   90.00
#
_symmetry.space_group_name_H-M   'P 1'
#
loop_
_entity.id
_entity.type
_entity.pdbx_description
1 polymer ?
#
loop_
_entity_poly.entity_id
_entity_poly.type
_entity_poly.pdbx_seq_one_letter_code
_entity_poly.pdbx_strand_id
1 'polypeptide(L)'
;SLHVYIAGQNGVRTTKTGKVSGKTVSEDTTPAVNEEYKIYTANTGDDKVIALTFDDGPWKDSTSEILDILKENDAHATFFTIGKQIADHADVVKRAYDEGNEICTHTWDHAAGSGQGVNLTYMSADEQIQEVQKGFEAIKDVTGEEPTHIMRAPGGNFKGDIVWTLQPYIDAEIGWNVDTEDWRRPGADTIASRILKAKPGNVILMHDGGGDRSQTVEALRQALPKLKAEGYRFVTVSELLKYDPPA
;
A
#
# COMPACT_ATOMS: atom_id res chain seq x y z
N SER A 1 3.11 1.36 -8.73
CA SER A 1 3.29 2.80 -8.57
C SER A 1 2.85 3.24 -7.16
N LEU A 2 3.43 4.33 -6.73
CA LEU A 2 3.10 4.96 -5.45
C LEU A 2 2.27 6.22 -5.75
N HIS A 3 1.13 6.36 -5.06
CA HIS A 3 0.24 7.49 -5.20
C HIS A 3 0.24 8.25 -3.87
N VAL A 4 0.92 9.36 -3.85
CA VAL A 4 1.14 10.13 -2.62
C VAL A 4 0.50 11.50 -2.74
N TYR A 5 -0.18 11.88 -1.68
CA TYR A 5 -0.80 13.15 -1.52
C TYR A 5 -0.02 14.02 -0.54
N ILE A 6 0.30 15.24 -0.93
CA ILE A 6 0.98 16.23 -0.10
C ILE A 6 -0.02 17.32 0.24
N ALA A 7 -0.33 17.45 1.53
CA ALA A 7 -1.23 18.49 2.02
C ALA A 7 -0.65 19.87 1.77
N GLY A 8 -1.46 20.77 1.26
CA GLY A 8 -1.11 22.17 1.14
C GLY A 8 -1.02 22.85 2.51
N GLN A 9 -0.15 23.83 2.60
CA GLN A 9 -0.02 24.68 3.78
C GLN A 9 -0.01 26.15 3.37
N ASN A 10 -0.73 26.97 4.12
CA ASN A 10 -0.70 28.42 3.91
C ASN A 10 0.66 28.97 4.31
N GLY A 11 1.16 29.91 3.53
CA GLY A 11 2.35 30.69 3.91
C GLY A 11 2.07 31.53 5.16
N VAL A 12 3.06 31.65 6.04
CA VAL A 12 2.99 32.47 7.26
C VAL A 12 4.08 33.52 7.22
N ARG A 13 3.67 34.75 7.42
CA ARG A 13 4.59 35.87 7.55
C ARG A 13 4.47 36.45 8.98
N THR A 14 5.55 36.40 9.72
CA THR A 14 5.62 36.94 11.07
C THR A 14 6.53 38.16 11.09
N THR A 15 6.00 39.30 11.51
CA THR A 15 6.75 40.57 11.62
C THR A 15 6.87 40.97 13.07
N LYS A 16 8.07 41.28 13.51
CA LYS A 16 8.31 41.94 14.82
C LYS A 16 8.54 43.43 14.61
N THR A 17 7.78 44.22 15.33
CA THR A 17 7.86 45.69 15.25
C THR A 17 8.41 46.24 16.57
N GLY A 18 9.35 47.13 16.47
CA GLY A 18 9.90 47.82 17.66
C GLY A 18 8.84 48.66 18.35
N LYS A 19 8.68 48.47 19.66
CA LYS A 19 7.64 49.16 20.47
C LYS A 19 7.78 50.68 20.48
N VAL A 20 9.00 51.19 20.33
CA VAL A 20 9.29 52.64 20.39
C VAL A 20 9.39 53.24 19.00
N SER A 21 10.03 52.56 18.08
CA SER A 21 10.30 53.06 16.72
C SER A 21 9.15 52.85 15.73
N GLY A 22 8.27 51.86 16.00
CA GLY A 22 7.24 51.44 15.05
C GLY A 22 7.79 50.76 13.78
N LYS A 23 9.10 50.56 13.69
CA LYS A 23 9.76 49.98 12.52
C LYS A 23 9.84 48.46 12.67
N THR A 24 9.76 47.76 11.55
CA THR A 24 9.97 46.32 11.48
C THR A 24 11.41 46.00 11.92
N VAL A 25 11.54 45.11 12.91
CA VAL A 25 12.82 44.69 13.49
C VAL A 25 13.27 43.36 12.91
N SER A 26 12.30 42.45 12.65
CA SER A 26 12.53 41.18 11.99
C SER A 26 11.28 40.75 11.25
N GLU A 27 11.51 39.99 10.21
CA GLU A 27 10.47 39.37 9.39
C GLU A 27 10.87 37.92 9.10
N ASP A 28 10.01 36.98 9.51
CA ASP A 28 10.15 35.56 9.23
C ASP A 28 9.03 35.14 8.30
N THR A 29 9.37 34.50 7.23
CA THR A 29 8.39 34.02 6.22
C THR A 29 8.53 32.53 6.04
N THR A 30 7.43 31.80 6.23
CA THR A 30 7.29 30.42 5.82
C THR A 30 6.53 30.41 4.50
N PRO A 31 7.09 29.86 3.40
CA PRO A 31 6.42 29.85 2.12
C PRO A 31 5.17 28.95 2.14
N ALA A 32 4.21 29.27 1.30
CA ALA A 32 3.06 28.38 1.06
C ALA A 32 3.53 27.11 0.34
N VAL A 33 2.94 25.98 0.71
CA VAL A 33 3.10 24.71 0.01
C VAL A 33 1.77 24.41 -0.69
N ASN A 34 1.83 24.19 -1.99
CA ASN A 34 0.64 23.80 -2.75
C ASN A 34 0.27 22.35 -2.43
N GLU A 35 -1.03 22.08 -2.45
CA GLU A 35 -1.57 20.75 -2.41
C GLU A 35 -1.16 19.99 -3.68
N GLU A 36 -0.67 18.77 -3.53
CA GLU A 36 -0.05 18.04 -4.64
C GLU A 36 -0.43 16.55 -4.57
N TYR A 37 -0.74 15.96 -5.72
CA TYR A 37 -0.94 14.53 -5.88
C TYR A 37 0.08 13.98 -6.86
N LYS A 38 0.92 13.08 -6.39
CA LYS A 38 2.01 12.49 -7.19
C LYS A 38 1.79 11.01 -7.43
N ILE A 39 1.96 10.59 -8.68
CA ILE A 39 2.01 9.18 -9.08
C ILE A 39 3.42 8.91 -9.60
N TYR A 40 4.13 7.97 -8.97
CA TYR A 40 5.50 7.68 -9.37
C TYR A 40 5.91 6.23 -9.06
N THR A 41 6.96 5.76 -9.72
CA THR A 41 7.70 4.55 -9.34
C THR A 41 8.86 4.98 -8.45
N ALA A 42 9.08 4.28 -7.34
CA ALA A 42 10.18 4.60 -6.44
C ALA A 42 11.52 4.58 -7.19
N ASN A 43 12.28 5.65 -7.06
CA ASN A 43 13.65 5.71 -7.59
C ASN A 43 14.61 5.17 -6.53
N THR A 44 14.99 3.92 -6.65
CA THR A 44 15.86 3.25 -5.69
C THR A 44 17.34 3.27 -6.11
N GLY A 45 17.68 3.94 -7.21
CA GLY A 45 19.05 3.99 -7.73
C GLY A 45 19.60 2.59 -7.98
N ASP A 46 20.75 2.29 -7.38
CA ASP A 46 21.39 0.97 -7.47
C ASP A 46 20.84 -0.06 -6.45
N ASP A 47 19.94 0.36 -5.58
CA ASP A 47 19.30 -0.52 -4.60
C ASP A 47 18.30 -1.46 -5.28
N LYS A 48 18.60 -2.74 -5.25
CA LYS A 48 17.72 -3.79 -5.81
C LYS A 48 16.64 -4.17 -4.80
N VAL A 49 15.62 -3.32 -4.67
CA VAL A 49 14.47 -3.57 -3.80
C VAL A 49 13.18 -3.65 -4.59
N ILE A 50 12.32 -4.57 -4.19
CA ILE A 50 11.01 -4.84 -4.80
C ILE A 50 9.99 -4.93 -3.68
N ALA A 51 8.80 -4.39 -3.89
CA ALA A 51 7.67 -4.59 -2.98
C ALA A 51 6.74 -5.67 -3.52
N LEU A 52 6.67 -6.78 -2.80
CA LEU A 52 5.68 -7.83 -3.01
C LEU A 52 4.38 -7.40 -2.33
N THR A 53 3.28 -7.39 -3.07
CA THR A 53 1.97 -7.00 -2.51
C THR A 53 0.91 -8.04 -2.82
N PHE A 54 0.01 -8.25 -1.85
CA PHE A 54 -1.04 -9.26 -1.91
C PHE A 54 -2.38 -8.65 -1.52
N ASP A 55 -3.38 -8.80 -2.38
CA ASP A 55 -4.74 -8.29 -2.20
C ASP A 55 -5.71 -9.42 -1.84
N ASP A 56 -6.84 -9.05 -1.27
CA ASP A 56 -8.04 -9.86 -1.02
C ASP A 56 -7.94 -10.86 0.15
N GLY A 57 -6.82 -10.91 0.84
CA GLY A 57 -6.73 -11.67 2.10
C GLY A 57 -7.29 -10.90 3.31
N PRO A 58 -7.14 -11.45 4.51
CA PRO A 58 -6.56 -12.77 4.80
C PRO A 58 -7.45 -13.92 4.31
N TRP A 59 -6.83 -15.03 3.96
CA TRP A 59 -7.52 -16.20 3.43
C TRP A 59 -6.98 -17.48 4.06
N LYS A 60 -7.86 -18.44 4.28
CA LYS A 60 -7.46 -19.73 4.83
C LYS A 60 -6.42 -20.41 3.93
N ASP A 61 -5.41 -20.98 4.53
CA ASP A 61 -4.29 -21.70 3.92
C ASP A 61 -3.35 -20.83 3.07
N SER A 62 -3.83 -20.13 2.06
CA SER A 62 -2.95 -19.38 1.12
C SER A 62 -2.13 -18.29 1.79
N THR A 63 -2.73 -17.48 2.66
CA THR A 63 -1.99 -16.44 3.38
C THR A 63 -0.88 -17.05 4.25
N SER A 64 -1.18 -18.13 4.97
CA SER A 64 -0.21 -18.85 5.80
C SER A 64 0.93 -19.44 4.98
N GLU A 65 0.62 -20.08 3.86
CA GLU A 65 1.63 -20.65 2.95
C GLU A 65 2.55 -19.57 2.36
N ILE A 66 1.98 -18.42 1.99
CA ILE A 66 2.76 -17.26 1.51
C ILE A 66 3.69 -16.77 2.61
N LEU A 67 3.23 -16.66 3.86
CA LEU A 67 4.06 -16.25 4.98
C LEU A 67 5.24 -17.19 5.20
N ASP A 68 5.05 -18.50 5.05
CA ASP A 68 6.13 -19.48 5.15
C ASP A 68 7.22 -19.22 4.10
N ILE A 69 6.82 -18.96 2.85
CA ILE A 69 7.75 -18.69 1.74
C ILE A 69 8.49 -17.37 1.96
N LEU A 70 7.79 -16.32 2.40
CA LEU A 70 8.40 -15.04 2.70
C LEU A 70 9.48 -15.19 3.77
N LYS A 71 9.20 -15.93 4.83
CA LYS A 71 10.14 -16.17 5.93
C LYS A 71 11.37 -16.95 5.47
N GLU A 72 11.20 -17.97 4.64
CA GLU A 72 12.29 -18.75 4.06
C GLU A 72 13.23 -17.91 3.20
N ASN A 73 12.77 -16.83 2.63
CA ASN A 73 13.54 -15.94 1.75
C ASN A 73 13.93 -14.62 2.38
N ASP A 74 13.79 -14.46 3.70
CA ASP A 74 14.02 -13.19 4.40
C ASP A 74 13.24 -12.03 3.74
N ALA A 75 12.05 -12.31 3.27
CA ALA A 75 11.22 -11.35 2.56
C ALA A 75 10.17 -10.76 3.48
N HIS A 76 9.95 -9.45 3.35
CA HIS A 76 8.80 -8.76 3.94
C HIS A 76 7.91 -8.28 2.81
N ALA A 77 6.60 -8.44 2.98
CA ALA A 77 5.60 -8.07 2.00
C ALA A 77 4.57 -7.10 2.59
N THR A 78 3.71 -6.57 1.75
CA THR A 78 2.57 -5.77 2.15
C THR A 78 1.29 -6.48 1.76
N PHE A 79 0.39 -6.64 2.71
CA PHE A 79 -0.92 -7.26 2.54
C PHE A 79 -2.01 -6.19 2.59
N PHE A 80 -2.72 -6.02 1.49
CA PHE A 80 -3.88 -5.15 1.41
C PHE A 80 -5.13 -5.96 1.74
N THR A 81 -5.53 -5.91 3.01
CA THR A 81 -6.55 -6.78 3.57
C THR A 81 -7.96 -6.24 3.37
N ILE A 82 -8.91 -7.14 3.11
CA ILE A 82 -10.33 -6.84 3.17
C ILE A 82 -10.74 -6.82 4.65
N GLY A 83 -11.14 -5.66 5.14
CA GLY A 83 -11.33 -5.43 6.58
C GLY A 83 -12.26 -6.42 7.26
N LYS A 84 -13.39 -6.75 6.63
CA LYS A 84 -14.37 -7.67 7.21
C LYS A 84 -13.89 -9.12 7.34
N GLN A 85 -12.80 -9.50 6.66
CA GLN A 85 -12.22 -10.84 6.71
C GLN A 85 -11.21 -10.99 7.85
N ILE A 86 -10.75 -9.88 8.42
CA ILE A 86 -9.66 -9.89 9.41
C ILE A 86 -10.05 -10.62 10.70
N ALA A 87 -11.22 -10.34 11.25
CA ALA A 87 -11.63 -10.91 12.52
C ALA A 87 -11.67 -12.44 12.51
N ASP A 88 -12.16 -13.03 11.42
CA ASP A 88 -12.25 -14.49 11.26
C ASP A 88 -10.89 -15.17 11.00
N HIS A 89 -9.84 -14.37 10.71
CA HIS A 89 -8.50 -14.82 10.41
C HIS A 89 -7.45 -14.04 11.23
N ALA A 90 -7.82 -13.64 12.44
CA ALA A 90 -7.00 -12.79 13.30
C ALA A 90 -5.60 -13.37 13.54
N ASP A 91 -5.48 -14.68 13.76
CA ASP A 91 -4.22 -15.34 14.06
C ASP A 91 -3.21 -15.19 12.91
N VAL A 92 -3.63 -15.36 11.66
CA VAL A 92 -2.73 -15.26 10.51
C VAL A 92 -2.37 -13.80 10.21
N VAL A 93 -3.28 -12.86 10.44
CA VAL A 93 -2.98 -11.42 10.31
C VAL A 93 -1.97 -10.99 11.38
N LYS A 94 -2.17 -11.43 12.62
CA LYS A 94 -1.23 -11.15 13.72
C LYS A 94 0.14 -11.76 13.44
N ARG A 95 0.19 -12.99 12.93
CA ARG A 95 1.43 -13.63 12.48
C ARG A 95 2.13 -12.81 11.41
N ALA A 96 1.41 -12.40 10.37
CA ALA A 96 1.97 -11.59 9.29
C ALA A 96 2.63 -10.31 9.84
N TYR A 97 1.92 -9.61 10.71
CA TYR A 97 2.41 -8.40 11.36
C TYR A 97 3.64 -8.67 12.23
N ASP A 98 3.61 -9.68 13.07
CA ASP A 98 4.70 -10.03 13.99
C ASP A 98 5.98 -10.49 13.23
N GLU A 99 5.84 -11.06 12.04
CA GLU A 99 6.94 -11.46 11.18
C GLU A 99 7.49 -10.32 10.31
N GLY A 100 7.04 -9.08 10.53
CA GLY A 100 7.59 -7.88 9.89
C GLY A 100 6.94 -7.49 8.57
N ASN A 101 5.80 -8.09 8.23
CA ASN A 101 5.02 -7.68 7.08
C ASN A 101 4.14 -6.48 7.41
N GLU A 102 3.86 -5.67 6.42
CA GLU A 102 2.96 -4.52 6.57
C GLU A 102 1.53 -4.93 6.24
N ILE A 103 0.59 -4.54 7.10
CA ILE A 103 -0.83 -4.76 6.90
C ILE A 103 -1.48 -3.42 6.55
N CYS A 104 -2.03 -3.34 5.35
CA CYS A 104 -2.72 -2.16 4.81
C CYS A 104 -4.17 -2.53 4.47
N THR A 105 -4.97 -1.54 4.10
CA THR A 105 -6.38 -1.79 3.79
C THR A 105 -6.66 -1.87 2.29
N HIS A 106 -7.54 -2.80 1.94
CA HIS A 106 -8.16 -2.93 0.62
C HIS A 106 -9.67 -2.64 0.72
N THR A 107 -10.03 -1.70 1.58
CA THR A 107 -11.37 -1.34 2.04
C THR A 107 -12.00 -2.39 2.96
N TRP A 108 -13.17 -2.07 3.50
CA TRP A 108 -13.86 -2.94 4.44
C TRP A 108 -14.42 -4.22 3.78
N ASP A 109 -15.08 -4.08 2.63
CA ASP A 109 -15.77 -5.18 1.97
C ASP A 109 -15.38 -5.40 0.51
N HIS A 110 -14.22 -4.90 0.08
CA HIS A 110 -13.75 -4.92 -1.31
C HIS A 110 -14.69 -4.14 -2.24
N ALA A 111 -14.74 -2.84 -2.07
CA ALA A 111 -15.67 -1.93 -2.76
C ALA A 111 -15.37 -1.77 -4.26
N ALA A 112 -15.54 -2.83 -5.04
CA ALA A 112 -15.31 -2.87 -6.49
C ALA A 112 -16.54 -3.22 -7.32
N GLY A 113 -17.64 -3.61 -6.67
CA GLY A 113 -18.87 -3.98 -7.35
C GLY A 113 -18.86 -5.36 -8.04
N SER A 114 -17.85 -6.18 -7.76
CA SER A 114 -17.68 -7.51 -8.37
C SER A 114 -18.17 -8.65 -7.48
N GLY A 115 -19.37 -8.53 -6.95
CA GLY A 115 -20.00 -9.55 -6.11
C GLY A 115 -19.58 -9.52 -4.63
N GLN A 116 -18.82 -8.53 -4.22
CA GLN A 116 -18.39 -8.31 -2.83
C GLN A 116 -19.04 -7.02 -2.30
N GLY A 117 -18.39 -5.88 -2.42
CA GLY A 117 -18.96 -4.60 -2.02
C GLY A 117 -19.40 -3.74 -3.20
N VAL A 118 -20.13 -2.67 -2.92
CA VAL A 118 -20.46 -1.67 -3.91
C VAL A 118 -19.17 -0.95 -4.33
N ASN A 119 -19.03 -0.66 -5.63
CA ASN A 119 -17.87 0.08 -6.13
C ASN A 119 -17.75 1.46 -5.47
N LEU A 120 -16.57 1.85 -5.04
CA LEU A 120 -16.31 3.16 -4.43
C LEU A 120 -16.87 4.31 -5.26
N THR A 121 -16.80 4.21 -6.58
CA THR A 121 -17.33 5.22 -7.51
C THR A 121 -18.81 5.52 -7.32
N TYR A 122 -19.59 4.55 -6.86
CA TYR A 122 -21.03 4.68 -6.64
C TYR A 122 -21.41 4.97 -5.19
N MET A 123 -20.43 5.10 -4.33
CA MET A 123 -20.63 5.43 -2.91
C MET A 123 -20.66 6.95 -2.72
N SER A 124 -21.36 7.40 -1.67
CA SER A 124 -21.22 8.75 -1.16
C SER A 124 -19.84 8.98 -0.58
N ALA A 125 -19.45 10.24 -0.41
CA ALA A 125 -18.17 10.57 0.26
C ALA A 125 -18.07 9.94 1.65
N ASP A 126 -19.14 10.01 2.45
CA ASP A 126 -19.15 9.42 3.80
C ASP A 126 -18.99 7.90 3.76
N GLU A 127 -19.64 7.22 2.81
CA GLU A 127 -19.50 5.78 2.63
C GLU A 127 -18.06 5.39 2.21
N GLN A 128 -17.44 6.14 1.32
CA GLN A 128 -16.06 5.95 0.91
C GLN A 128 -15.10 6.07 2.10
N ILE A 129 -15.29 7.10 2.92
CA ILE A 129 -14.49 7.32 4.14
C ILE A 129 -14.68 6.15 5.11
N GLN A 130 -15.91 5.69 5.32
CA GLN A 130 -16.20 4.55 6.21
C GLN A 130 -15.54 3.25 5.73
N GLU A 131 -15.53 2.98 4.44
CA GLU A 131 -14.85 1.81 3.86
C GLU A 131 -13.37 1.76 4.25
N VAL A 132 -12.71 2.89 4.22
CA VAL A 132 -11.28 3.00 4.52
C VAL A 132 -11.03 3.00 6.03
N GLN A 133 -11.78 3.78 6.79
CA GLN A 133 -11.61 3.87 8.24
C GLN A 133 -11.91 2.56 8.96
N LYS A 134 -12.97 1.86 8.57
CA LYS A 134 -13.28 0.52 9.11
C LYS A 134 -12.19 -0.49 8.78
N GLY A 135 -11.58 -0.37 7.61
CA GLY A 135 -10.44 -1.20 7.23
C GLY A 135 -9.24 -0.99 8.15
N PHE A 136 -8.88 0.24 8.45
CA PHE A 136 -7.80 0.57 9.39
C PHE A 136 -8.13 0.14 10.82
N GLU A 137 -9.36 0.33 11.25
CA GLU A 137 -9.82 -0.08 12.58
C GLU A 137 -9.73 -1.60 12.77
N ALA A 138 -10.13 -2.37 11.77
CA ALA A 138 -10.00 -3.83 11.79
C ALA A 138 -8.54 -4.30 11.93
N ILE A 139 -7.61 -3.62 11.28
CA ILE A 139 -6.18 -3.90 11.42
C ILE A 139 -5.71 -3.60 12.85
N LYS A 140 -6.06 -2.44 13.37
CA LYS A 140 -5.72 -2.02 14.73
C LYS A 140 -6.24 -2.98 15.78
N ASP A 141 -7.46 -3.47 15.63
CA ASP A 141 -8.09 -4.41 16.57
C ASP A 141 -7.29 -5.71 16.73
N VAL A 142 -6.61 -6.16 15.68
CA VAL A 142 -5.80 -7.38 15.69
C VAL A 142 -4.36 -7.11 16.08
N THR A 143 -3.74 -6.06 15.55
CA THR A 143 -2.33 -5.75 15.78
C THR A 143 -2.09 -5.04 17.12
N GLY A 144 -3.09 -4.34 17.63
CA GLY A 144 -3.00 -3.52 18.85
C GLY A 144 -2.36 -2.15 18.60
N GLU A 145 -1.97 -1.84 17.38
CA GLU A 145 -1.32 -0.58 17.03
C GLU A 145 -2.03 0.12 15.87
N GLU A 146 -1.95 1.45 15.84
CA GLU A 146 -2.46 2.23 14.71
C GLU A 146 -1.66 1.88 13.46
N PRO A 147 -2.29 1.39 12.37
CA PRO A 147 -1.57 1.09 11.14
C PRO A 147 -1.12 2.36 10.42
N THR A 148 -0.15 2.24 9.53
CA THR A 148 0.07 3.26 8.51
C THR A 148 -1.21 3.42 7.69
N HIS A 149 -1.60 4.65 7.40
CA HIS A 149 -2.84 4.92 6.66
C HIS A 149 -2.61 4.76 5.15
N ILE A 150 -2.25 3.57 4.76
CA ILE A 150 -1.97 3.18 3.37
C ILE A 150 -3.09 2.26 2.90
N MET A 151 -3.55 2.50 1.69
CA MET A 151 -4.59 1.71 1.05
C MET A 151 -4.24 1.32 -0.38
N ARG A 152 -4.93 0.32 -0.89
CA ARG A 152 -5.08 0.07 -2.32
C ARG A 152 -6.57 0.05 -2.64
N ALA A 153 -6.97 0.87 -3.59
CA ALA A 153 -8.36 0.92 -4.03
C ALA A 153 -8.72 -0.37 -4.79
N PRO A 154 -9.81 -1.06 -4.42
CA PRO A 154 -10.27 -2.23 -5.14
C PRO A 154 -10.48 -1.95 -6.63
N GLY A 155 -10.00 -2.88 -7.48
CA GLY A 155 -10.06 -2.71 -8.93
C GLY A 155 -9.19 -1.57 -9.48
N GLY A 156 -8.33 -0.98 -8.68
CA GLY A 156 -7.53 0.19 -9.07
C GLY A 156 -8.35 1.47 -9.22
N ASN A 157 -9.55 1.54 -8.68
CA ASN A 157 -10.48 2.67 -8.79
C ASN A 157 -10.11 3.82 -7.86
N PHE A 158 -9.02 4.51 -8.17
CA PHE A 158 -8.53 5.66 -7.42
C PHE A 158 -8.28 6.84 -8.35
N LYS A 159 -9.33 7.62 -8.60
CA LYS A 159 -9.31 8.76 -9.50
C LYS A 159 -10.47 9.72 -9.23
N GLY A 160 -10.36 10.95 -9.75
CA GLY A 160 -11.41 11.96 -9.65
C GLY A 160 -11.72 12.31 -8.19
N ASP A 161 -12.99 12.43 -7.87
CA ASP A 161 -13.45 12.87 -6.54
C ASP A 161 -13.05 11.91 -5.41
N ILE A 162 -12.84 10.64 -5.70
CA ILE A 162 -12.38 9.65 -4.69
C ILE A 162 -11.05 10.11 -4.08
N VAL A 163 -10.13 10.59 -4.89
CA VAL A 163 -8.81 11.08 -4.45
C VAL A 163 -8.99 12.20 -3.43
N TRP A 164 -9.80 13.19 -3.76
CA TRP A 164 -10.04 14.36 -2.91
C TRP A 164 -10.82 14.03 -1.64
N THR A 165 -11.75 13.10 -1.72
CA THR A 165 -12.51 12.61 -0.57
C THR A 165 -11.63 11.88 0.42
N LEU A 166 -10.76 10.99 -0.05
CA LEU A 166 -9.98 10.10 0.81
C LEU A 166 -8.65 10.69 1.27
N GLN A 167 -8.13 11.69 0.57
CA GLN A 167 -6.82 12.26 0.87
C GLN A 167 -6.61 12.71 2.34
N PRO A 168 -7.60 13.26 3.07
CA PRO A 168 -7.41 13.62 4.49
C PRO A 168 -7.26 12.40 5.41
N TYR A 169 -7.59 11.20 4.94
CA TYR A 169 -7.69 9.98 5.74
C TYR A 169 -6.60 8.96 5.42
N ILE A 170 -5.80 9.20 4.38
CA ILE A 170 -4.75 8.28 3.93
C ILE A 170 -3.42 9.02 3.73
N ASP A 171 -2.32 8.30 3.91
CA ASP A 171 -0.98 8.79 3.60
C ASP A 171 -0.61 8.50 2.15
N ALA A 172 -1.04 7.35 1.65
CA ALA A 172 -0.77 6.92 0.28
C ALA A 172 -1.80 5.91 -0.21
N GLU A 173 -2.01 5.87 -1.52
CA GLU A 173 -2.67 4.78 -2.24
C GLU A 173 -1.62 4.09 -3.11
N ILE A 174 -1.64 2.78 -3.18
CA ILE A 174 -0.60 2.00 -3.83
C ILE A 174 -1.17 1.28 -5.05
N GLY A 175 -0.71 1.67 -6.22
CA GLY A 175 -0.90 0.92 -7.44
C GLY A 175 0.19 -0.14 -7.63
N TRP A 176 0.51 -0.48 -8.86
CA TRP A 176 1.53 -1.49 -9.18
C TRP A 176 2.27 -1.18 -10.48
N ASN A 177 3.41 -1.81 -10.65
CA ASN A 177 4.22 -1.74 -11.87
C ASN A 177 4.20 -3.06 -12.62
N VAL A 178 4.09 -4.18 -11.88
CA VAL A 178 4.00 -5.52 -12.43
C VAL A 178 2.67 -6.13 -12.03
N ASP A 179 1.83 -6.41 -13.02
CA ASP A 179 0.59 -7.16 -12.81
C ASP A 179 0.83 -8.62 -13.19
N THR A 180 0.78 -9.50 -12.21
CA THR A 180 0.95 -10.93 -12.46
C THR A 180 -0.29 -11.58 -13.07
N GLU A 181 -1.44 -10.94 -12.96
CA GLU A 181 -2.75 -11.49 -13.32
C GLU A 181 -2.97 -12.91 -12.75
N ASP A 182 -2.46 -13.14 -11.54
CA ASP A 182 -2.52 -14.43 -10.87
C ASP A 182 -3.96 -14.91 -10.60
N TRP A 183 -4.87 -13.96 -10.44
CA TRP A 183 -6.29 -14.24 -10.25
C TRP A 183 -6.94 -14.98 -11.44
N ARG A 184 -6.37 -14.86 -12.63
CA ARG A 184 -6.79 -15.59 -13.83
C ARG A 184 -6.31 -17.03 -13.86
N ARG A 185 -5.42 -17.41 -12.95
CA ARG A 185 -4.81 -18.72 -12.85
C ARG A 185 -4.18 -19.19 -14.17
N PRO A 186 -3.22 -18.42 -14.71
CA PRO A 186 -2.58 -18.71 -15.99
C PRO A 186 -1.52 -19.80 -15.91
N GLY A 187 -1.27 -20.36 -14.75
CA GLY A 187 -0.22 -21.30 -14.44
C GLY A 187 0.88 -20.68 -13.57
N ALA A 188 1.45 -21.48 -12.67
CA ALA A 188 2.49 -21.04 -11.75
C ALA A 188 3.73 -20.52 -12.50
N ASP A 189 4.15 -21.18 -13.57
CA ASP A 189 5.31 -20.77 -14.36
C ASP A 189 5.10 -19.40 -15.02
N THR A 190 3.90 -19.13 -15.50
CA THR A 190 3.54 -17.84 -16.09
C THR A 190 3.60 -16.72 -15.05
N ILE A 191 3.04 -16.96 -13.87
CA ILE A 191 3.07 -16.00 -12.76
C ILE A 191 4.52 -15.75 -12.34
N ALA A 192 5.32 -16.79 -12.14
CA ALA A 192 6.74 -16.70 -11.80
C ALA A 192 7.52 -15.88 -12.84
N SER A 193 7.29 -16.14 -14.13
CA SER A 193 7.90 -15.38 -15.22
C SER A 193 7.59 -13.87 -15.13
N ARG A 194 6.36 -13.52 -14.78
CA ARG A 194 5.94 -12.12 -14.61
C ARG A 194 6.60 -11.48 -13.39
N ILE A 195 6.69 -12.19 -12.28
CA ILE A 195 7.41 -11.72 -11.09
C ILE A 195 8.87 -11.43 -11.42
N LEU A 196 9.53 -12.31 -12.17
CA LEU A 196 10.94 -12.19 -12.55
C LEU A 196 11.24 -11.01 -13.50
N LYS A 197 10.23 -10.38 -14.08
CA LYS A 197 10.38 -9.17 -14.89
C LYS A 197 10.49 -7.88 -14.06
N ALA A 198 10.28 -7.96 -12.76
CA ALA A 198 10.34 -6.79 -11.89
C ALA A 198 11.72 -6.15 -11.91
N LYS A 199 11.72 -4.85 -11.81
CA LYS A 199 12.92 -3.99 -11.75
C LYS A 199 13.01 -3.32 -10.38
N PRO A 200 14.18 -2.78 -10.00
CA PRO A 200 14.31 -2.05 -8.74
C PRO A 200 13.24 -0.97 -8.58
N GLY A 201 12.63 -0.91 -7.42
CA GLY A 201 11.55 0.04 -7.09
C GLY A 201 10.16 -0.38 -7.52
N ASN A 202 10.01 -1.53 -8.17
CA ASN A 202 8.70 -2.01 -8.62
C ASN A 202 7.84 -2.54 -7.47
N VAL A 203 6.53 -2.36 -7.64
CA VAL A 203 5.47 -2.95 -6.83
C VAL A 203 4.82 -4.05 -7.66
N ILE A 204 4.77 -5.27 -7.12
CA ILE A 204 4.19 -6.43 -7.79
C ILE A 204 2.81 -6.71 -7.21
N LEU A 205 1.79 -6.79 -8.07
CA LEU A 205 0.43 -7.14 -7.70
C LEU A 205 0.22 -8.65 -7.76
N MET A 206 -0.17 -9.19 -6.62
CA MET A 206 -0.62 -10.57 -6.44
C MET A 206 -1.82 -10.60 -5.50
N HIS A 207 -2.38 -11.78 -5.29
CA HIS A 207 -3.52 -11.99 -4.40
C HIS A 207 -3.24 -13.15 -3.46
N ASP A 208 -3.62 -12.98 -2.19
CA ASP A 208 -3.58 -14.07 -1.20
C ASP A 208 -4.99 -14.59 -0.86
N GLY A 209 -6.03 -13.93 -1.33
CA GLY A 209 -7.42 -14.29 -1.15
C GLY A 209 -8.26 -14.18 -2.42
N GLY A 210 -9.58 -14.35 -2.26
CA GLY A 210 -10.53 -14.22 -3.36
C GLY A 210 -10.64 -15.46 -4.27
N GLY A 211 -10.08 -16.59 -3.87
CA GLY A 211 -10.16 -17.85 -4.61
C GLY A 211 -8.94 -18.75 -4.42
N ASP A 212 -8.78 -19.72 -5.29
CA ASP A 212 -7.61 -20.61 -5.30
C ASP A 212 -6.35 -19.83 -5.71
N ARG A 213 -5.39 -19.75 -4.80
CA ARG A 213 -4.10 -19.08 -4.99
C ARG A 213 -2.91 -20.04 -4.97
N SER A 214 -3.16 -21.33 -5.15
CA SER A 214 -2.10 -22.35 -5.18
C SER A 214 -1.04 -22.06 -6.24
N GLN A 215 -1.42 -21.52 -7.40
CA GLN A 215 -0.48 -21.11 -8.43
C GLN A 215 0.39 -19.92 -8.01
N THR A 216 -0.19 -18.97 -7.31
CA THR A 216 0.57 -17.82 -6.74
C THR A 216 1.60 -18.32 -5.73
N VAL A 217 1.20 -19.21 -4.84
CA VAL A 217 2.08 -19.83 -3.84
C VAL A 217 3.25 -20.54 -4.52
N GLU A 218 2.98 -21.40 -5.50
CA GLU A 218 4.03 -22.12 -6.24
C GLU A 218 4.93 -21.16 -7.04
N ALA A 219 4.37 -20.13 -7.64
CA ALA A 219 5.14 -19.12 -8.37
C ALA A 219 6.15 -18.40 -7.45
N LEU A 220 5.76 -18.09 -6.22
CA LEU A 220 6.65 -17.50 -5.22
C LEU A 220 7.80 -18.44 -4.85
N ARG A 221 7.53 -19.73 -4.70
CA ARG A 221 8.58 -20.74 -4.44
C ARG A 221 9.62 -20.76 -5.55
N GLN A 222 9.20 -20.57 -6.79
CA GLN A 222 10.09 -20.54 -7.94
C GLN A 222 10.85 -19.22 -8.07
N ALA A 223 10.16 -18.09 -7.92
CA ALA A 223 10.68 -16.78 -8.27
C ALA A 223 11.54 -16.15 -7.17
N LEU A 224 11.15 -16.23 -5.91
CA LEU A 224 11.84 -15.51 -4.84
C LEU A 224 13.29 -15.95 -4.65
N PRO A 225 13.64 -17.24 -4.65
CA PRO A 225 15.04 -17.67 -4.56
C PRO A 225 15.89 -17.12 -5.71
N LYS A 226 15.34 -17.05 -6.92
CA LYS A 226 16.05 -16.53 -8.11
C LYS A 226 16.31 -15.03 -7.98
N LEU A 227 15.33 -14.24 -7.60
CA LEU A 227 15.51 -12.81 -7.38
C LEU A 227 16.49 -12.53 -6.23
N LYS A 228 16.42 -13.31 -5.15
CA LYS A 228 17.36 -13.19 -4.04
C LYS A 228 18.80 -13.49 -4.49
N ALA A 229 19.00 -14.51 -5.31
CA ALA A 229 20.31 -14.85 -5.89
C ALA A 229 20.86 -13.72 -6.77
N GLU A 230 19.98 -12.93 -7.40
CA GLU A 230 20.37 -11.76 -8.19
C GLU A 230 20.63 -10.51 -7.32
N GLY A 231 20.49 -10.61 -6.01
CA GLY A 231 20.76 -9.54 -5.06
C GLY A 231 19.55 -8.68 -4.69
N TYR A 232 18.35 -9.08 -5.06
CA TYR A 232 17.15 -8.37 -4.67
C TYR A 232 16.79 -8.60 -3.20
N ARG A 233 16.30 -7.53 -2.57
CA ARG A 233 15.64 -7.56 -1.26
C ARG A 233 14.16 -7.24 -1.43
N PHE A 234 13.35 -7.80 -0.57
CA PHE A 234 11.89 -7.64 -0.60
C PHE A 234 11.47 -6.78 0.58
N VAL A 235 10.96 -5.60 0.28
CA VAL A 235 10.64 -4.56 1.26
C VAL A 235 9.15 -4.23 1.23
N THR A 236 8.66 -3.62 2.29
CA THR A 236 7.27 -3.15 2.36
C THR A 236 7.07 -1.89 1.53
N VAL A 237 5.82 -1.56 1.21
CA VAL A 237 5.50 -0.32 0.49
C VAL A 237 5.88 0.91 1.30
N SER A 238 5.77 0.88 2.63
CA SER A 238 6.24 1.97 3.49
C SER A 238 7.74 2.22 3.35
N GLU A 239 8.53 1.18 3.16
CA GLU A 239 9.96 1.31 2.90
C GLU A 239 10.23 1.94 1.53
N LEU A 240 9.45 1.59 0.50
CA LEU A 240 9.56 2.25 -0.81
C LEU A 240 9.21 3.75 -0.75
N LEU A 241 8.25 4.13 0.09
CA LEU A 241 7.86 5.54 0.26
C LEU A 241 8.97 6.40 0.86
N LYS A 242 10.00 5.80 1.45
CA LYS A 242 11.17 6.53 1.98
C LYS A 242 12.17 6.93 0.90
N TYR A 243 12.12 6.33 -0.28
CA TYR A 243 12.94 6.73 -1.41
C TYR A 243 12.36 8.01 -2.02
N ASP A 244 13.25 8.89 -2.48
CA ASP A 244 12.82 10.11 -3.15
C ASP A 244 12.07 9.80 -4.45
N PRO A 245 11.02 10.57 -4.78
CA PRO A 245 10.41 10.47 -6.09
C PRO A 245 11.42 10.88 -7.17
N PRO A 246 11.24 10.41 -8.43
CA PRO A 246 12.06 10.88 -9.55
C PRO A 246 12.01 12.40 -9.66
N ALA A 247 13.15 12.98 -9.97
CA ALA A 247 13.28 14.43 -10.17
C ALA A 247 12.45 14.93 -11.37
#